data_ad85adbb03e0a11f3e9e4c77cbc25128
#
_entry.id   ad85adbb03e0a11f3e9e4c77cbc25128
#
_cell.length_a   1.000
_cell.length_b   1.000
_cell.length_c   1.000
_cell.angle_alpha   90.00
_cell.angle_beta   90.00
_cell.angle_gamma   90.00
#
_symmetry.space_group_name_H-M   'P 1'
#
loop_
_entity.id
_entity.type
_entity.pdbx_description
1 polymer ?
#
loop_
_entity_poly.entity_id
_entity_poly.type
_entity_poly.pdbx_seq_one_letter_code
_entity_poly.pdbx_strand_id
1 'polypeptide(L)'
;MSGKCRKIMYALVVTVFAAFLWMICCENDRKVSDKAIGETTVQSMRSGEKTVSLEQSDIPKIEIEDLTDAFTVILQYAPKDMLAGCTVDESFLMWFYAQYGRDAVIHIAFDVLDGGNDPDVWYEETGNSIHVLWLLYCRDSGFGQHELENVYWMQTAAASEMVFGFAGDINFAENWYTTEYMKEQPDGLRDCFSEDLLAQMQGVDVMIMNNEFTYANKKGATSVYGKAYTFRADPQKAELLEIFGTDTVTLANNHVYDYGKRGLLSTLDVLDQEGIPYSGAGRNLKDASKIIYYVMNGRKVAFVSATQIERSKQYTKAATETEPGVLKALHPEKFLKIVEEAAQNSDYVIAE
;
A
#
# COMPACT_ATOMS: atom_id res chain seq x y z
N MET A 1 15.12 15.31 -29.65
CA MET A 1 15.77 14.23 -28.85
C MET A 1 15.11 14.28 -27.47
N SER A 2 14.02 13.55 -27.30
CA SER A 2 13.24 13.58 -26.08
C SER A 2 13.86 12.61 -25.06
N GLY A 3 14.37 13.15 -23.97
CA GLY A 3 14.88 12.38 -22.85
C GLY A 3 13.72 11.90 -21.98
N LYS A 4 13.35 10.63 -22.11
CA LYS A 4 12.48 9.97 -21.13
C LYS A 4 13.19 9.92 -19.78
N CYS A 5 12.86 10.80 -18.88
CA CYS A 5 13.25 10.70 -17.48
C CYS A 5 12.46 9.56 -16.85
N ARG A 6 13.06 8.38 -16.73
CA ARG A 6 12.53 7.30 -15.88
C ARG A 6 12.66 7.77 -14.44
N LYS A 7 11.55 8.12 -13.81
CA LYS A 7 11.51 8.31 -12.35
C LYS A 7 11.72 6.95 -11.71
N ILE A 8 12.85 6.79 -11.05
CA ILE A 8 13.17 5.59 -10.27
C ILE A 8 12.61 5.82 -8.88
N MET A 9 11.65 5.00 -8.49
CA MET A 9 11.17 4.95 -7.11
C MET A 9 12.21 4.21 -6.26
N TYR A 10 12.80 4.89 -5.27
CA TYR A 10 13.67 4.26 -4.29
C TYR A 10 12.81 3.82 -3.10
N ALA A 11 12.62 2.52 -2.96
CA ALA A 11 12.13 1.94 -1.72
C ALA A 11 13.35 1.70 -0.80
N LEU A 12 13.45 2.41 0.30
CA LEU A 12 14.43 2.13 1.34
C LEU A 12 13.88 0.97 2.18
N VAL A 13 14.23 -0.26 1.82
CA VAL A 13 13.91 -1.44 2.63
C VAL A 13 14.93 -1.50 3.76
N VAL A 14 14.58 -0.99 4.93
CA VAL A 14 15.36 -1.20 6.14
C VAL A 14 14.98 -2.57 6.71
N THR A 15 15.62 -3.62 6.22
CA THR A 15 15.54 -4.94 6.83
C THR A 15 16.32 -4.92 8.13
N VAL A 16 15.65 -4.68 9.25
CA VAL A 16 16.20 -4.97 10.58
C VAL A 16 16.12 -6.47 10.81
N PHE A 17 16.84 -7.24 9.99
CA PHE A 17 17.08 -8.63 10.26
C PHE A 17 18.50 -8.79 10.82
N ALA A 18 18.55 -9.20 12.08
CA ALA A 18 19.68 -9.97 12.64
C ALA A 18 21.07 -9.31 12.56
N ALA A 19 21.24 -8.10 13.03
CA ALA A 19 22.58 -7.66 13.47
C ALA A 19 23.10 -8.46 14.68
N PHE A 20 22.30 -9.35 15.26
CA PHE A 20 22.68 -10.17 16.42
C PHE A 20 23.10 -11.61 16.11
N LEU A 21 22.99 -12.11 14.89
CA LEU A 21 23.46 -13.46 14.52
C LEU A 21 24.71 -13.46 13.62
N TRP A 22 25.23 -12.32 13.24
CA TRP A 22 26.41 -12.26 12.36
C TRP A 22 27.74 -12.07 13.07
N MET A 23 27.76 -11.99 14.40
CA MET A 23 29.02 -11.87 15.16
C MET A 23 29.60 -13.21 15.64
N ILE A 24 29.01 -14.35 15.24
CA ILE A 24 29.50 -15.69 15.65
C ILE A 24 29.96 -16.58 14.48
N CYS A 25 29.80 -16.19 13.22
CA CYS A 25 30.20 -17.05 12.10
C CYS A 25 30.97 -16.32 10.99
N CYS A 26 32.05 -15.64 11.32
CA CYS A 26 33.05 -15.22 10.32
C CYS A 26 34.44 -15.72 10.74
N GLU A 27 34.63 -17.01 10.64
CA GLU A 27 35.94 -17.63 10.37
C GLU A 27 35.68 -18.97 9.68
N ASN A 28 35.63 -18.94 8.36
CA ASN A 28 36.30 -19.92 7.50
C ASN A 28 36.08 -19.66 6.00
N ASP A 29 37.23 -19.41 5.37
CA ASP A 29 37.40 -19.36 3.92
C ASP A 29 36.86 -20.59 3.18
N ARG A 30 36.27 -20.42 2.01
CA ARG A 30 36.79 -20.84 0.69
C ARG A 30 35.73 -20.83 -0.41
N LYS A 31 36.06 -20.06 -1.45
CA LYS A 31 35.79 -20.32 -2.89
C LYS A 31 34.62 -21.26 -3.23
N VAL A 32 33.53 -20.68 -3.74
CA VAL A 32 32.67 -21.36 -4.72
C VAL A 32 32.48 -20.44 -5.92
N SER A 33 32.80 -21.01 -7.07
CA SER A 33 32.87 -20.46 -8.39
C SER A 33 31.57 -19.84 -8.89
N ASP A 34 31.74 -18.77 -9.68
CA ASP A 34 30.74 -18.23 -10.59
C ASP A 34 30.05 -19.33 -11.39
N LYS A 35 28.78 -19.50 -11.19
CA LYS A 35 27.89 -20.13 -12.15
C LYS A 35 26.66 -19.23 -12.33
N ALA A 36 26.52 -18.80 -13.55
CA ALA A 36 25.49 -17.97 -14.10
C ALA A 36 24.09 -18.26 -13.50
N ILE A 37 23.52 -17.24 -12.87
CA ILE A 37 22.09 -17.19 -12.62
C ILE A 37 21.47 -16.74 -13.94
N GLY A 38 20.76 -17.68 -14.59
CA GLY A 38 20.06 -17.43 -15.83
C GLY A 38 19.04 -16.30 -15.68
N GLU A 39 19.07 -15.41 -16.64
CA GLU A 39 18.02 -14.41 -16.84
C GLU A 39 16.65 -15.11 -16.94
N THR A 40 15.87 -15.00 -15.91
CA THR A 40 14.45 -15.37 -15.97
C THR A 40 13.73 -14.21 -16.65
N THR A 41 13.52 -14.35 -17.93
CA THR A 41 12.67 -13.46 -18.71
C THR A 41 11.27 -13.54 -18.12
N VAL A 42 10.82 -12.50 -17.45
CA VAL A 42 9.41 -12.33 -17.07
C VAL A 42 8.66 -12.04 -18.36
N GLN A 43 8.13 -13.09 -18.99
CA GLN A 43 7.12 -12.94 -20.03
C GLN A 43 5.86 -12.39 -19.40
N SER A 44 5.52 -11.16 -19.72
CA SER A 44 4.23 -10.56 -19.47
C SER A 44 3.16 -11.47 -20.09
N MET A 45 2.41 -12.18 -19.25
CA MET A 45 1.15 -12.78 -19.65
C MET A 45 0.13 -11.66 -19.81
N ARG A 46 0.11 -11.03 -20.96
CA ARG A 46 -1.05 -10.27 -21.41
C ARG A 46 -2.12 -11.26 -21.78
N SER A 47 -3.18 -11.35 -20.99
CA SER A 47 -4.45 -11.93 -21.39
C SER A 47 -4.91 -11.21 -22.66
N GLY A 48 -5.28 -11.99 -23.67
CA GLY A 48 -5.61 -11.47 -25.01
C GLY A 48 -6.99 -10.82 -25.07
N GLU A 49 -7.18 -9.71 -24.41
CA GLU A 49 -8.14 -8.71 -24.85
C GLU A 49 -7.41 -7.81 -25.85
N LYS A 50 -7.87 -7.85 -27.11
CA LYS A 50 -7.50 -6.85 -28.10
C LYS A 50 -7.92 -5.49 -27.55
N THR A 51 -6.98 -4.78 -26.97
CA THR A 51 -7.09 -3.33 -26.84
C THR A 51 -7.17 -2.82 -28.26
N VAL A 52 -8.34 -2.36 -28.67
CA VAL A 52 -8.50 -1.56 -29.88
C VAL A 52 -7.90 -0.22 -29.51
N SER A 53 -6.60 -0.05 -29.74
CA SER A 53 -6.00 1.27 -29.81
C SER A 53 -6.66 1.94 -31.03
N LEU A 54 -7.38 3.05 -30.81
CA LEU A 54 -7.78 3.91 -31.92
C LEU A 54 -6.48 4.31 -32.63
N GLU A 55 -6.37 3.99 -33.92
CA GLU A 55 -5.27 4.51 -34.71
C GLU A 55 -5.48 6.03 -34.82
N GLN A 56 -4.41 6.81 -34.83
CA GLN A 56 -4.43 8.27 -34.94
C GLN A 56 -5.24 8.77 -36.16
N SER A 57 -5.53 7.89 -37.12
CA SER A 57 -6.39 8.12 -38.29
C SER A 57 -7.90 8.17 -37.95
N ASP A 58 -8.30 7.69 -36.79
CA ASP A 58 -9.71 7.57 -36.42
C ASP A 58 -10.22 8.77 -35.59
N ILE A 59 -9.31 9.63 -35.14
CA ILE A 59 -9.66 10.87 -34.46
C ILE A 59 -10.03 11.92 -35.53
N PRO A 60 -11.28 12.39 -35.55
CA PRO A 60 -11.68 13.43 -36.50
C PRO A 60 -10.84 14.70 -36.27
N LYS A 61 -10.57 15.47 -37.32
CA LYS A 61 -10.00 16.81 -37.18
C LYS A 61 -11.05 17.71 -36.50
N ILE A 62 -11.02 17.74 -35.19
CA ILE A 62 -11.90 18.59 -34.37
C ILE A 62 -11.11 19.84 -34.06
N GLU A 63 -11.68 21.01 -34.38
CA GLU A 63 -11.16 22.29 -33.93
C GLU A 63 -11.80 22.57 -32.57
N ILE A 64 -10.98 22.83 -31.54
CA ILE A 64 -11.45 23.20 -30.22
C ILE A 64 -11.60 24.73 -30.19
N GLU A 65 -12.84 25.18 -30.39
CA GLU A 65 -13.17 26.62 -30.33
C GLU A 65 -13.59 27.05 -28.93
N ASP A 66 -14.23 26.15 -28.17
CA ASP A 66 -14.73 26.46 -26.83
C ASP A 66 -14.61 25.25 -25.86
N LEU A 67 -15.11 25.42 -24.63
CA LEU A 67 -15.11 24.37 -23.60
C LEU A 67 -16.00 23.18 -23.93
N THR A 68 -17.07 23.38 -24.71
CA THR A 68 -17.99 22.30 -25.09
C THR A 68 -17.29 21.33 -26.02
N ASP A 69 -16.49 21.88 -26.95
CA ASP A 69 -15.66 21.07 -27.85
C ASP A 69 -14.62 20.28 -27.05
N ALA A 70 -13.92 20.96 -26.11
CA ALA A 70 -12.91 20.32 -25.27
C ALA A 70 -13.51 19.19 -24.40
N PHE A 71 -14.67 19.40 -23.79
CA PHE A 71 -15.38 18.36 -23.03
C PHE A 71 -15.76 17.20 -23.93
N THR A 72 -16.29 17.49 -25.12
CA THR A 72 -16.66 16.46 -26.11
C THR A 72 -15.45 15.60 -26.49
N VAL A 73 -14.29 16.24 -26.73
CA VAL A 73 -13.06 15.53 -27.05
C VAL A 73 -12.64 14.60 -25.92
N ILE A 74 -12.59 15.08 -24.70
CA ILE A 74 -12.19 14.26 -23.53
C ILE A 74 -13.18 13.11 -23.33
N LEU A 75 -14.48 13.38 -23.33
CA LEU A 75 -15.49 12.36 -23.03
C LEU A 75 -15.60 11.27 -24.12
N GLN A 76 -15.35 11.61 -25.38
CA GLN A 76 -15.55 10.67 -26.49
C GLN A 76 -14.26 9.98 -26.95
N TYR A 77 -13.12 10.62 -26.82
CA TYR A 77 -11.88 10.17 -27.44
C TYR A 77 -10.73 9.90 -26.46
N ALA A 78 -10.84 10.34 -25.18
CA ALA A 78 -9.78 10.05 -24.21
C ALA A 78 -9.63 8.52 -24.04
N PRO A 79 -8.40 8.00 -24.19
CA PRO A 79 -8.11 6.60 -23.97
C PRO A 79 -8.44 6.18 -22.52
N LYS A 80 -8.86 4.94 -22.34
CA LYS A 80 -9.17 4.41 -20.99
C LYS A 80 -7.97 4.50 -20.04
N ASP A 81 -6.76 4.29 -20.56
CA ASP A 81 -5.53 4.36 -19.77
C ASP A 81 -5.27 5.79 -19.26
N MET A 82 -5.64 6.81 -20.04
CA MET A 82 -5.56 8.21 -19.62
C MET A 82 -6.52 8.56 -18.48
N LEU A 83 -7.67 7.87 -18.43
CA LEU A 83 -8.67 8.03 -17.38
C LEU A 83 -8.43 7.10 -16.18
N ALA A 84 -7.50 6.15 -16.32
CA ALA A 84 -7.00 5.28 -15.27
C ALA A 84 -8.11 4.67 -14.36
N GLY A 85 -9.19 4.18 -14.98
CA GLY A 85 -10.32 3.57 -14.27
C GLY A 85 -11.28 4.54 -13.58
N CYS A 86 -11.00 5.86 -13.58
CA CYS A 86 -11.91 6.87 -13.04
C CYS A 86 -13.12 7.08 -13.95
N THR A 87 -14.28 7.36 -13.36
CA THR A 87 -15.50 7.71 -14.10
C THR A 87 -15.51 9.20 -14.42
N VAL A 88 -14.84 9.59 -15.50
CA VAL A 88 -14.84 10.97 -15.97
C VAL A 88 -16.13 11.22 -16.74
N ASP A 89 -16.96 12.12 -16.25
CA ASP A 89 -18.19 12.58 -16.86
C ASP A 89 -18.23 14.13 -16.95
N GLU A 90 -19.31 14.67 -17.47
CA GLU A 90 -19.49 16.13 -17.57
C GLU A 90 -19.43 16.83 -16.20
N SER A 91 -19.95 16.19 -15.15
CA SER A 91 -19.95 16.74 -13.80
C SER A 91 -18.53 16.86 -13.24
N PHE A 92 -17.70 15.84 -13.47
CA PHE A 92 -16.28 15.87 -13.14
C PHE A 92 -15.55 16.96 -13.94
N LEU A 93 -15.79 17.06 -15.26
CA LEU A 93 -15.12 18.08 -16.10
C LEU A 93 -15.56 19.52 -15.73
N MET A 94 -16.82 19.72 -15.35
CA MET A 94 -17.28 21.01 -14.85
C MET A 94 -16.63 21.39 -13.52
N TRP A 95 -16.50 20.42 -12.59
CA TRP A 95 -15.76 20.61 -11.35
C TRP A 95 -14.28 20.92 -11.64
N PHE A 96 -13.64 20.14 -12.53
CA PHE A 96 -12.26 20.33 -12.94
C PHE A 96 -12.03 21.71 -13.53
N TYR A 97 -12.89 22.15 -14.44
CA TYR A 97 -12.85 23.51 -14.99
C TYR A 97 -12.95 24.58 -13.91
N ALA A 98 -13.84 24.40 -12.94
CA ALA A 98 -14.01 25.36 -11.84
C ALA A 98 -12.77 25.48 -10.95
N GLN A 99 -11.98 24.39 -10.81
CA GLN A 99 -10.78 24.36 -9.98
C GLN A 99 -9.52 24.83 -10.73
N TYR A 100 -9.35 24.40 -11.98
CA TYR A 100 -8.09 24.55 -12.73
C TYR A 100 -8.19 25.47 -13.93
N GLY A 101 -9.38 25.89 -14.30
CA GLY A 101 -9.62 26.88 -15.36
C GLY A 101 -9.71 26.29 -16.77
N ARG A 102 -9.92 27.20 -17.73
CA ARG A 102 -10.15 26.85 -19.14
C ARG A 102 -8.91 26.22 -19.79
N ASP A 103 -7.75 26.77 -19.53
CA ASP A 103 -6.53 26.39 -20.24
C ASP A 103 -6.14 24.94 -19.92
N ALA A 104 -6.26 24.50 -18.67
CA ALA A 104 -6.00 23.11 -18.29
C ALA A 104 -6.94 22.13 -19.03
N VAL A 105 -8.23 22.42 -19.12
CA VAL A 105 -9.19 21.59 -19.88
C VAL A 105 -8.80 21.49 -21.34
N ILE A 106 -8.43 22.63 -21.95
CA ILE A 106 -8.07 22.70 -23.36
C ILE A 106 -6.76 21.94 -23.64
N HIS A 107 -5.76 22.05 -22.76
CA HIS A 107 -4.49 21.32 -22.92
C HIS A 107 -4.72 19.81 -22.87
N ILE A 108 -5.53 19.31 -21.93
CA ILE A 108 -5.89 17.89 -21.87
C ILE A 108 -6.62 17.45 -23.13
N ALA A 109 -7.55 18.26 -23.65
CA ALA A 109 -8.26 17.91 -24.88
C ALA A 109 -7.33 17.90 -26.10
N PHE A 110 -6.35 18.80 -26.19
CA PHE A 110 -5.33 18.74 -27.24
C PHE A 110 -4.44 17.51 -27.13
N ASP A 111 -4.03 17.12 -25.91
CA ASP A 111 -3.26 15.90 -25.74
C ASP A 111 -4.02 14.66 -26.24
N VAL A 112 -5.34 14.59 -25.96
CA VAL A 112 -6.23 13.55 -26.50
C VAL A 112 -6.24 13.56 -28.03
N LEU A 113 -6.36 14.74 -28.67
CA LEU A 113 -6.39 14.87 -30.14
C LEU A 113 -5.04 14.51 -30.80
N ASP A 114 -3.94 14.79 -30.12
CA ASP A 114 -2.60 14.43 -30.60
C ASP A 114 -2.28 12.93 -30.41
N GLY A 115 -3.27 12.15 -29.96
CA GLY A 115 -3.14 10.72 -29.70
C GLY A 115 -2.38 10.43 -28.42
N GLY A 116 -2.33 11.38 -27.48
CA GLY A 116 -1.80 11.21 -26.14
C GLY A 116 -2.61 10.16 -25.39
N ASN A 117 -1.91 9.28 -24.68
CA ASN A 117 -2.52 8.28 -23.80
C ASN A 117 -1.80 8.24 -22.44
N ASP A 118 -1.03 9.27 -22.14
CA ASP A 118 -0.27 9.37 -20.91
C ASP A 118 -1.16 9.92 -19.78
N PRO A 119 -1.47 9.13 -18.75
CA PRO A 119 -2.23 9.61 -17.60
C PRO A 119 -1.50 10.73 -16.84
N ASP A 120 -0.21 10.93 -17.07
CA ASP A 120 0.57 12.00 -16.45
C ASP A 120 0.19 13.40 -16.95
N VAL A 121 -0.53 13.55 -18.05
CA VAL A 121 -1.02 14.86 -18.52
C VAL A 121 -1.83 15.60 -17.43
N TRP A 122 -2.65 14.87 -16.68
CA TRP A 122 -3.41 15.45 -15.56
C TRP A 122 -2.48 15.99 -14.46
N TYR A 123 -1.42 15.23 -14.18
CA TYR A 123 -0.43 15.64 -13.18
C TYR A 123 0.41 16.83 -13.66
N GLU A 124 0.80 16.85 -14.91
CA GLU A 124 1.57 17.96 -15.51
C GLU A 124 0.79 19.27 -15.46
N GLU A 125 -0.53 19.22 -15.72
CA GLU A 125 -1.40 20.41 -15.70
C GLU A 125 -1.79 20.88 -14.30
N THR A 126 -1.87 19.97 -13.30
CA THR A 126 -2.49 20.31 -12.02
C THR A 126 -1.63 20.03 -10.78
N GLY A 127 -0.55 19.27 -10.96
CA GLY A 127 0.22 18.69 -9.83
C GLY A 127 -0.48 17.52 -9.14
N ASN A 128 -1.60 17.02 -9.71
CA ASN A 128 -2.34 15.87 -9.19
C ASN A 128 -2.64 14.88 -10.30
N SER A 129 -2.43 13.59 -10.05
CA SER A 129 -2.84 12.54 -10.97
C SER A 129 -4.36 12.46 -11.08
N ILE A 130 -4.86 11.82 -12.14
CA ILE A 130 -6.30 11.61 -12.32
C ILE A 130 -6.93 10.87 -11.12
N HIS A 131 -6.22 9.94 -10.50
CA HIS A 131 -6.68 9.25 -9.30
C HIS A 131 -6.87 10.20 -8.11
N VAL A 132 -5.98 11.18 -7.94
CA VAL A 132 -6.10 12.19 -6.88
C VAL A 132 -7.20 13.19 -7.22
N LEU A 133 -7.29 13.65 -8.47
CA LEU A 133 -8.36 14.54 -8.92
C LEU A 133 -9.74 13.90 -8.72
N TRP A 134 -9.87 12.59 -8.98
CA TRP A 134 -11.09 11.84 -8.70
C TRP A 134 -11.47 11.85 -7.22
N LEU A 135 -10.51 11.62 -6.32
CA LEU A 135 -10.75 11.69 -4.88
C LEU A 135 -11.17 13.11 -4.43
N LEU A 136 -10.52 14.14 -4.98
CA LEU A 136 -10.86 15.54 -4.70
C LEU A 136 -12.29 15.85 -5.16
N TYR A 137 -12.68 15.42 -6.36
CA TYR A 137 -14.03 15.54 -6.86
C TYR A 137 -15.05 14.81 -5.96
N CYS A 138 -14.78 13.56 -5.58
CA CYS A 138 -15.64 12.79 -4.67
C CYS A 138 -15.84 13.51 -3.34
N ARG A 139 -14.78 14.08 -2.79
CA ARG A 139 -14.81 14.84 -1.55
C ARG A 139 -15.66 16.11 -1.68
N ASP A 140 -15.43 16.89 -2.73
CA ASP A 140 -16.03 18.23 -2.90
C ASP A 140 -17.49 18.14 -3.35
N SER A 141 -17.84 17.16 -4.19
CA SER A 141 -19.20 16.96 -4.72
C SER A 141 -20.12 16.16 -3.79
N GLY A 142 -19.53 15.39 -2.86
CA GLY A 142 -20.26 14.40 -2.07
C GLY A 142 -20.64 13.13 -2.83
N PHE A 143 -20.25 13.03 -4.11
CA PHE A 143 -20.42 11.83 -4.93
C PHE A 143 -19.38 10.79 -4.55
N GLY A 144 -19.72 9.48 -4.61
CA GLY A 144 -18.74 8.42 -4.47
C GLY A 144 -17.98 8.43 -3.14
N GLN A 145 -18.61 8.75 -2.01
CA GLN A 145 -17.94 8.85 -0.70
C GLN A 145 -17.21 7.57 -0.27
N HIS A 146 -17.62 6.40 -0.83
CA HIS A 146 -16.93 5.14 -0.59
C HIS A 146 -15.51 5.09 -1.18
N GLU A 147 -15.21 5.94 -2.17
CA GLU A 147 -13.86 6.09 -2.75
C GLU A 147 -12.85 6.70 -1.76
N LEU A 148 -13.37 7.38 -0.73
CA LEU A 148 -12.54 7.99 0.33
C LEU A 148 -12.25 7.02 1.48
N GLU A 149 -12.81 5.81 1.46
CA GLU A 149 -12.54 4.80 2.47
C GLU A 149 -11.09 4.30 2.37
N ASN A 150 -10.41 4.18 3.50
CA ASN A 150 -9.00 3.76 3.62
C ASN A 150 -8.02 4.64 2.82
N VAL A 151 -8.35 5.91 2.60
CA VAL A 151 -7.49 6.91 1.97
C VAL A 151 -6.88 7.82 3.04
N TYR A 152 -5.55 7.86 3.09
CA TYR A 152 -4.77 8.65 4.05
C TYR A 152 -3.97 9.71 3.32
N TRP A 153 -4.22 10.98 3.66
CA TRP A 153 -3.52 12.12 3.09
C TRP A 153 -2.27 12.39 3.93
N MET A 154 -1.11 12.16 3.33
CA MET A 154 0.18 12.28 4.01
C MET A 154 0.92 13.54 3.54
N GLN A 155 1.72 14.10 4.44
CA GLN A 155 2.66 15.15 4.09
C GLN A 155 4.03 14.52 3.83
N THR A 156 4.73 15.01 2.82
CA THR A 156 6.09 14.55 2.50
C THR A 156 7.11 15.56 2.95
N ALA A 157 8.29 15.08 3.32
CA ALA A 157 9.42 15.94 3.66
C ALA A 157 9.96 16.70 2.43
N ALA A 158 9.80 16.12 1.23
CA ALA A 158 10.22 16.73 -0.04
C ALA A 158 9.09 16.67 -1.08
N ALA A 159 8.93 17.76 -1.84
CA ALA A 159 7.86 17.87 -2.85
C ALA A 159 8.03 16.93 -4.06
N SER A 160 9.21 16.35 -4.28
CA SER A 160 9.53 15.50 -5.43
C SER A 160 9.73 14.03 -5.10
N GLU A 161 9.65 13.67 -3.81
CA GLU A 161 9.95 12.33 -3.34
C GLU A 161 8.84 11.83 -2.40
N MET A 162 8.60 10.53 -2.41
CA MET A 162 7.75 9.81 -1.46
C MET A 162 8.59 8.71 -0.84
N VAL A 163 8.81 8.73 0.45
CA VAL A 163 9.67 7.81 1.17
C VAL A 163 8.85 6.87 2.04
N PHE A 164 8.84 5.60 1.67
CA PHE A 164 8.23 4.52 2.45
C PHE A 164 9.30 3.77 3.23
N GLY A 165 9.11 3.64 4.54
CA GLY A 165 9.91 2.79 5.43
C GLY A 165 9.19 1.47 5.68
N PHE A 166 9.94 0.37 5.62
CA PHE A 166 9.44 -0.96 5.98
C PHE A 166 10.33 -1.54 7.06
N ALA A 167 9.72 -1.96 8.16
CA ALA A 167 10.41 -2.76 9.17
C ALA A 167 9.75 -4.13 9.28
N GLY A 168 10.58 -5.15 9.49
CA GLY A 168 10.14 -6.52 9.65
C GLY A 168 9.40 -6.75 10.97
N ASP A 169 9.48 -7.97 11.46
CA ASP A 169 8.72 -8.47 12.59
C ASP A 169 8.95 -7.67 13.87
N ILE A 170 7.97 -6.89 14.29
CA ILE A 170 7.94 -6.34 15.63
C ILE A 170 7.24 -7.30 16.57
N ASN A 171 7.74 -7.42 17.80
CA ASN A 171 7.18 -8.32 18.79
C ASN A 171 7.26 -7.75 20.22
N PHE A 172 6.12 -7.38 20.77
CA PHE A 172 5.95 -6.90 22.14
C PHE A 172 5.37 -7.95 23.07
N ALA A 173 5.45 -9.24 22.68
CA ALA A 173 4.84 -10.33 23.45
C ALA A 173 5.39 -10.39 24.87
N GLU A 174 4.47 -10.60 25.82
CA GLU A 174 4.83 -10.80 27.23
C GLU A 174 5.68 -12.07 27.41
N ASN A 175 6.63 -12.01 28.31
CA ASN A 175 7.57 -13.09 28.65
C ASN A 175 8.47 -13.51 27.45
N TRP A 176 8.63 -12.63 26.47
CA TRP A 176 9.60 -12.84 25.39
C TRP A 176 10.90 -12.07 25.71
N TYR A 177 12.05 -12.62 25.34
CA TYR A 177 13.33 -12.10 25.77
C TYR A 177 13.58 -10.62 25.38
N THR A 178 13.08 -10.19 24.21
CA THR A 178 13.17 -8.80 23.76
C THR A 178 12.35 -7.86 24.66
N THR A 179 11.16 -8.30 25.04
CA THR A 179 10.28 -7.53 25.93
C THR A 179 10.80 -7.49 27.35
N GLU A 180 11.43 -8.57 27.85
CA GLU A 180 12.10 -8.55 29.15
C GLU A 180 13.29 -7.60 29.14
N TYR A 181 14.13 -7.63 28.08
CA TYR A 181 15.22 -6.68 27.90
C TYR A 181 14.72 -5.22 27.90
N MET A 182 13.66 -4.94 27.16
CA MET A 182 13.04 -3.61 27.10
C MET A 182 12.60 -3.10 28.50
N LYS A 183 12.07 -3.97 29.36
CA LYS A 183 11.64 -3.62 30.72
C LYS A 183 12.81 -3.23 31.64
N GLU A 184 13.99 -3.71 31.34
CA GLU A 184 15.21 -3.42 32.09
C GLU A 184 15.87 -2.08 31.69
N GLN A 185 15.42 -1.48 30.58
CA GLN A 185 15.94 -0.21 30.09
C GLN A 185 15.29 0.99 30.80
N PRO A 186 16.06 2.05 31.10
CA PRO A 186 15.54 3.23 31.80
C PRO A 186 14.36 3.91 31.09
N ASP A 187 14.42 4.07 29.76
CA ASP A 187 13.34 4.62 28.91
C ASP A 187 12.70 3.54 28.04
N GLY A 188 12.67 2.32 28.55
CA GLY A 188 11.96 1.21 27.90
C GLY A 188 12.39 0.95 26.46
N LEU A 189 11.42 1.01 25.53
CA LEU A 189 11.67 0.70 24.13
C LEU A 189 12.64 1.68 23.46
N ARG A 190 12.63 2.96 23.84
CA ARG A 190 13.52 3.97 23.23
C ARG A 190 14.99 3.62 23.41
N ASP A 191 15.36 3.14 24.60
CA ASP A 191 16.74 2.76 24.91
C ASP A 191 17.19 1.43 24.27
N CYS A 192 16.26 0.71 23.60
CA CYS A 192 16.59 -0.49 22.85
C CYS A 192 17.15 -0.20 21.45
N PHE A 193 17.07 1.04 20.98
CA PHE A 193 17.46 1.45 19.63
C PHE A 193 18.34 2.68 19.68
N SER A 194 19.21 2.85 18.69
CA SER A 194 19.98 4.09 18.56
C SER A 194 19.05 5.25 18.16
N GLU A 195 19.39 6.46 18.63
CA GLU A 195 18.67 7.67 18.23
C GLU A 195 18.66 7.86 16.70
N ASP A 196 19.78 7.55 16.02
CA ASP A 196 19.89 7.63 14.56
C ASP A 196 18.90 6.69 13.85
N LEU A 197 18.72 5.47 14.37
CA LEU A 197 17.76 4.51 13.77
C LEU A 197 16.33 4.98 13.98
N LEU A 198 15.98 5.41 15.19
CA LEU A 198 14.65 5.95 15.46
C LEU A 198 14.36 7.19 14.60
N ALA A 199 15.35 8.08 14.46
CA ALA A 199 15.21 9.26 13.61
C ALA A 199 15.02 8.90 12.13
N GLN A 200 15.71 7.86 11.62
CA GLN A 200 15.51 7.36 10.26
C GLN A 200 14.11 6.76 10.07
N MET A 201 13.62 5.99 11.04
CA MET A 201 12.28 5.41 10.98
C MET A 201 11.18 6.48 11.03
N GLN A 202 11.33 7.46 11.90
CA GLN A 202 10.40 8.59 12.04
C GLN A 202 10.51 9.61 10.91
N GLY A 203 11.61 9.61 10.18
CA GLY A 203 11.87 10.56 9.09
C GLY A 203 11.35 10.14 7.71
N VAL A 204 10.76 8.96 7.59
CA VAL A 204 10.07 8.54 6.34
C VAL A 204 8.67 9.14 6.28
N ASP A 205 8.08 9.25 5.07
CA ASP A 205 6.75 9.81 4.91
C ASP A 205 5.64 8.82 5.32
N VAL A 206 5.90 7.52 5.18
CA VAL A 206 5.00 6.43 5.62
C VAL A 206 5.84 5.29 6.17
N MET A 207 5.64 4.94 7.46
CA MET A 207 6.29 3.82 8.12
C MET A 207 5.36 2.63 8.26
N ILE A 208 5.71 1.50 7.65
CA ILE A 208 4.94 0.25 7.64
C ILE A 208 5.71 -0.83 8.40
N MET A 209 5.05 -1.49 9.37
CA MET A 209 5.68 -2.51 10.21
C MET A 209 4.88 -3.80 10.25
N ASN A 210 5.54 -4.95 10.26
CA ASN A 210 4.87 -6.23 10.46
C ASN A 210 4.60 -6.46 11.96
N ASN A 211 3.32 -6.42 12.35
CA ASN A 211 2.89 -6.69 13.72
C ASN A 211 2.75 -8.20 13.94
N GLU A 212 3.83 -8.85 14.34
CA GLU A 212 3.92 -10.31 14.42
C GLU A 212 3.49 -10.90 15.78
N PHE A 213 2.41 -10.39 16.34
CA PHE A 213 1.82 -10.88 17.59
C PHE A 213 0.35 -10.50 17.70
N THR A 214 -0.30 -10.99 18.74
CA THR A 214 -1.73 -10.72 19.03
C THR A 214 -1.86 -9.76 20.19
N TYR A 215 -2.60 -8.66 20.03
CA TYR A 215 -3.04 -7.84 21.16
C TYR A 215 -4.25 -8.49 21.85
N ALA A 216 -4.08 -8.88 23.10
CA ALA A 216 -5.19 -9.44 23.90
C ALA A 216 -4.94 -9.28 25.38
N ASN A 217 -6.00 -9.04 26.15
CA ASN A 217 -5.94 -9.09 27.61
C ASN A 217 -5.54 -10.49 28.07
N LYS A 218 -4.67 -10.57 29.09
CA LYS A 218 -4.23 -11.84 29.66
C LYS A 218 -5.40 -12.71 30.17
N LYS A 219 -6.38 -12.05 30.80
CA LYS A 219 -7.56 -12.71 31.30
C LYS A 219 -8.48 -13.13 30.16
N GLY A 220 -8.63 -14.44 29.93
CA GLY A 220 -9.47 -15.01 28.88
C GLY A 220 -8.78 -15.25 27.54
N ALA A 221 -7.51 -14.87 27.40
CA ALA A 221 -6.72 -15.22 26.24
C ALA A 221 -6.22 -16.67 26.37
N THR A 222 -6.56 -17.51 25.37
CA THR A 222 -6.08 -18.89 25.30
C THR A 222 -5.39 -19.06 23.95
N SER A 223 -4.13 -19.45 23.99
CA SER A 223 -3.34 -19.70 22.76
C SER A 223 -3.86 -20.93 22.01
N VAL A 224 -3.59 -20.95 20.71
CA VAL A 224 -3.90 -22.09 19.86
C VAL A 224 -3.09 -23.30 20.30
N TYR A 225 -3.79 -24.41 20.56
CA TYR A 225 -3.16 -25.63 21.04
C TYR A 225 -2.17 -26.22 20.03
N GLY A 226 -1.00 -26.64 20.52
CA GLY A 226 0.01 -27.34 19.73
C GLY A 226 0.92 -26.44 18.89
N LYS A 227 0.76 -25.11 18.92
CA LYS A 227 1.70 -24.16 18.34
C LYS A 227 2.86 -23.92 19.32
N ALA A 228 4.11 -24.10 18.86
CA ALA A 228 5.30 -24.04 19.72
C ALA A 228 5.54 -22.61 20.27
N TYR A 229 5.33 -21.59 19.44
CA TYR A 229 5.49 -20.20 19.83
C TYR A 229 4.19 -19.45 19.58
N THR A 230 3.72 -18.75 20.62
CA THR A 230 2.51 -17.92 20.56
C THR A 230 2.80 -16.60 21.23
N PHE A 231 2.55 -15.51 20.50
CA PHE A 231 2.90 -14.17 20.91
C PHE A 231 1.66 -13.37 21.28
N ARG A 232 1.67 -12.81 22.49
CA ARG A 232 0.60 -11.98 23.00
C ARG A 232 1.17 -10.76 23.73
N ALA A 233 0.71 -9.59 23.34
CA ALA A 233 0.97 -8.35 24.06
C ALA A 233 -0.30 -7.84 24.74
N ASP A 234 -0.12 -7.07 25.81
CA ASP A 234 -1.21 -6.29 26.39
C ASP A 234 -1.66 -5.22 25.38
N PRO A 235 -2.98 -4.95 25.24
CA PRO A 235 -3.52 -3.91 24.37
C PRO A 235 -2.82 -2.55 24.50
N GLN A 236 -2.44 -2.12 25.70
CA GLN A 236 -1.74 -0.85 25.94
C GLN A 236 -0.38 -0.76 25.23
N LYS A 237 0.20 -1.90 24.81
CA LYS A 237 1.46 -1.91 24.07
C LYS A 237 1.34 -1.37 22.65
N ALA A 238 0.14 -1.14 22.14
CA ALA A 238 -0.07 -0.51 20.84
C ALA A 238 0.49 0.93 20.81
N GLU A 239 0.47 1.66 21.93
CA GLU A 239 1.08 2.98 22.07
C GLU A 239 2.58 3.01 21.70
N LEU A 240 3.30 1.86 21.86
CA LEU A 240 4.71 1.76 21.52
C LEU A 240 5.01 1.88 20.01
N LEU A 241 4.00 1.68 19.17
CA LEU A 241 4.11 1.85 17.71
C LEU A 241 4.45 3.31 17.35
N GLU A 242 4.00 4.27 18.16
CA GLU A 242 4.30 5.70 17.97
C GLU A 242 5.82 5.98 18.07
N ILE A 243 6.55 5.22 18.90
CA ILE A 243 8.00 5.40 19.05
C ILE A 243 8.75 5.22 17.73
N PHE A 244 8.24 4.40 16.84
CA PHE A 244 8.81 4.14 15.52
C PHE A 244 8.23 5.06 14.41
N GLY A 245 7.25 5.90 14.74
CA GLY A 245 6.50 6.66 13.73
C GLY A 245 5.64 5.76 12.83
N THR A 246 5.08 4.68 13.37
CA THR A 246 4.31 3.69 12.59
C THR A 246 3.00 4.28 12.09
N ASP A 247 2.83 4.34 10.76
CA ASP A 247 1.60 4.78 10.12
C ASP A 247 0.65 3.61 9.80
N THR A 248 1.20 2.44 9.55
CA THR A 248 0.41 1.25 9.18
C THR A 248 1.11 -0.01 9.65
N VAL A 249 0.33 -1.02 10.01
CA VAL A 249 0.86 -2.35 10.29
C VAL A 249 0.36 -3.39 9.30
N THR A 250 1.20 -4.36 8.95
CA THR A 250 0.76 -5.56 8.28
C THR A 250 0.40 -6.64 9.31
N LEU A 251 -0.68 -7.35 9.04
CA LEU A 251 -1.17 -8.47 9.83
C LEU A 251 -1.15 -9.78 9.03
N ALA A 252 -0.58 -9.75 7.83
CA ALA A 252 -0.44 -10.89 6.95
C ALA A 252 0.71 -11.80 7.39
N ASN A 253 0.62 -12.36 8.60
CA ASN A 253 1.66 -13.22 9.17
C ASN A 253 1.07 -14.43 9.89
N ASN A 254 1.94 -15.32 10.32
CA ASN A 254 1.56 -16.57 10.98
C ASN A 254 1.23 -16.40 12.47
N HIS A 255 1.52 -15.25 13.09
CA HIS A 255 1.32 -15.01 14.53
C HIS A 255 0.07 -14.19 14.86
N VAL A 256 -0.55 -13.52 13.90
CA VAL A 256 -1.77 -12.72 14.13
C VAL A 256 -2.94 -13.55 14.68
N TYR A 257 -2.92 -14.87 14.48
CA TYR A 257 -3.97 -15.81 14.91
C TYR A 257 -3.55 -16.69 16.12
N ASP A 258 -2.50 -16.36 16.83
CA ASP A 258 -1.93 -17.15 17.92
C ASP A 258 -2.91 -17.40 19.08
N TYR A 259 -3.84 -16.49 19.27
CA TYR A 259 -4.93 -16.59 20.26
C TYR A 259 -6.29 -16.78 19.57
N GLY A 260 -6.29 -17.39 18.40
CA GLY A 260 -7.47 -17.76 17.64
C GLY A 260 -8.30 -16.55 17.19
N LYS A 261 -9.56 -16.81 16.86
CA LYS A 261 -10.51 -15.80 16.40
C LYS A 261 -10.64 -14.62 17.37
N ARG A 262 -10.68 -14.89 18.68
CA ARG A 262 -10.81 -13.84 19.70
C ARG A 262 -9.58 -12.95 19.77
N GLY A 263 -8.39 -13.54 19.65
CA GLY A 263 -7.14 -12.81 19.63
C GLY A 263 -7.04 -11.89 18.41
N LEU A 264 -7.33 -12.42 17.23
CA LEU A 264 -7.36 -11.60 16.02
C LEU A 264 -8.35 -10.44 16.14
N LEU A 265 -9.59 -10.70 16.52
CA LEU A 265 -10.59 -9.63 16.67
C LEU A 265 -10.15 -8.58 17.70
N SER A 266 -9.56 -9.01 18.84
CA SER A 266 -9.01 -8.07 19.81
C SER A 266 -7.87 -7.22 19.23
N THR A 267 -7.01 -7.80 18.37
CA THR A 267 -5.95 -7.06 17.68
C THR A 267 -6.54 -6.00 16.76
N LEU A 268 -7.55 -6.36 15.98
CA LEU A 268 -8.23 -5.39 15.09
C LEU A 268 -8.90 -4.26 15.88
N ASP A 269 -9.58 -4.60 17.00
CA ASP A 269 -10.23 -3.61 17.86
C ASP A 269 -9.22 -2.65 18.50
N VAL A 270 -8.04 -3.14 18.90
CA VAL A 270 -6.96 -2.30 19.45
C VAL A 270 -6.42 -1.35 18.39
N LEU A 271 -6.10 -1.85 17.20
CA LEU A 271 -5.59 -1.01 16.11
C LEU A 271 -6.63 0.02 15.65
N ASP A 272 -7.92 -0.35 15.58
CA ASP A 272 -8.99 0.60 15.28
C ASP A 272 -9.13 1.70 16.35
N GLN A 273 -8.96 1.35 17.65
CA GLN A 273 -9.00 2.31 18.76
C GLN A 273 -7.81 3.28 18.74
N GLU A 274 -6.64 2.80 18.39
CA GLU A 274 -5.42 3.63 18.25
C GLU A 274 -5.40 4.39 16.90
N GLY A 275 -6.35 4.12 16.00
CA GLY A 275 -6.41 4.75 14.69
C GLY A 275 -5.29 4.31 13.74
N ILE A 276 -4.70 3.14 13.97
CA ILE A 276 -3.61 2.60 13.16
C ILE A 276 -4.18 1.72 12.05
N PRO A 277 -4.05 2.11 10.78
CA PRO A 277 -4.42 1.30 9.63
C PRO A 277 -3.71 -0.05 9.61
N TYR A 278 -4.39 -1.08 9.11
CA TYR A 278 -3.82 -2.41 8.97
C TYR A 278 -4.24 -3.08 7.66
N SER A 279 -3.38 -3.94 7.12
CA SER A 279 -3.61 -4.72 5.90
C SER A 279 -3.34 -6.20 6.12
N GLY A 280 -3.94 -7.06 5.30
CA GLY A 280 -3.63 -8.49 5.24
C GLY A 280 -4.35 -9.38 6.24
N ALA A 281 -5.16 -8.83 7.15
CA ALA A 281 -6.11 -9.57 7.98
C ALA A 281 -7.36 -8.72 8.24
N GLY A 282 -8.47 -9.38 8.61
CA GLY A 282 -9.71 -8.67 8.83
C GLY A 282 -10.79 -9.52 9.49
N ARG A 283 -11.94 -8.87 9.78
CA ARG A 283 -13.13 -9.50 10.40
C ARG A 283 -13.84 -10.47 9.47
N ASN A 284 -13.61 -10.32 8.16
CA ASN A 284 -14.06 -11.18 7.08
C ASN A 284 -13.14 -10.98 5.87
N LEU A 285 -13.41 -11.66 4.75
CA LEU A 285 -12.58 -11.58 3.55
C LEU A 285 -12.57 -10.17 2.96
N LYS A 286 -13.70 -9.46 2.91
CA LYS A 286 -13.76 -8.08 2.42
C LYS A 286 -12.82 -7.17 3.22
N ASP A 287 -12.88 -7.25 4.55
CA ASP A 287 -12.03 -6.47 5.43
C ASP A 287 -10.54 -6.86 5.33
N ALA A 288 -10.24 -8.17 5.25
CA ALA A 288 -8.87 -8.65 5.04
C ALA A 288 -8.27 -8.28 3.68
N SER A 289 -9.12 -7.98 2.70
CA SER A 289 -8.76 -7.63 1.32
C SER A 289 -8.72 -6.11 1.09
N LYS A 290 -8.98 -5.30 2.11
CA LYS A 290 -8.99 -3.84 1.96
C LYS A 290 -7.65 -3.33 1.48
N ILE A 291 -7.69 -2.42 0.51
CA ILE A 291 -6.54 -1.71 0.00
C ILE A 291 -6.39 -0.43 0.83
N ILE A 292 -5.18 -0.15 1.29
CA ILE A 292 -4.86 1.12 1.93
C ILE A 292 -4.28 2.04 0.86
N TYR A 293 -4.77 3.27 0.80
CA TYR A 293 -4.28 4.26 -0.14
C TYR A 293 -3.63 5.43 0.60
N TYR A 294 -2.45 5.82 0.16
CA TYR A 294 -1.77 7.03 0.60
C TYR A 294 -1.79 8.05 -0.53
N VAL A 295 -2.18 9.27 -0.21
CA VAL A 295 -2.14 10.39 -1.15
C VAL A 295 -1.08 11.37 -0.68
N MET A 296 -0.06 11.59 -1.51
CA MET A 296 1.04 12.49 -1.24
C MET A 296 1.66 12.98 -2.55
N ASN A 297 2.13 14.22 -2.57
CA ASN A 297 2.71 14.87 -3.75
C ASN A 297 1.85 14.72 -5.02
N GLY A 298 0.51 14.79 -4.87
CA GLY A 298 -0.42 14.67 -5.99
C GLY A 298 -0.48 13.26 -6.61
N ARG A 299 0.01 12.23 -5.93
CA ARG A 299 -0.02 10.83 -6.35
C ARG A 299 -0.72 9.96 -5.33
N LYS A 300 -1.39 8.91 -5.80
CA LYS A 300 -2.08 7.90 -4.99
C LYS A 300 -1.30 6.61 -5.02
N VAL A 301 -0.88 6.12 -3.87
CA VAL A 301 -0.12 4.87 -3.71
C VAL A 301 -0.98 3.86 -2.98
N ALA A 302 -1.20 2.69 -3.56
CA ALA A 302 -1.91 1.58 -2.93
C ALA A 302 -0.94 0.68 -2.17
N PHE A 303 -1.35 0.22 -0.99
CA PHE A 303 -0.66 -0.79 -0.21
C PHE A 303 -1.58 -1.98 0.07
N VAL A 304 -1.09 -3.18 -0.21
CA VAL A 304 -1.78 -4.46 0.05
C VAL A 304 -0.80 -5.47 0.60
N SER A 305 -1.23 -6.31 1.55
CA SER A 305 -0.40 -7.40 2.05
C SER A 305 -1.15 -8.72 2.13
N ALA A 306 -0.47 -9.85 1.93
CA ALA A 306 -1.02 -11.17 2.04
C ALA A 306 0.03 -12.18 2.49
N THR A 307 -0.38 -13.29 3.12
CA THR A 307 0.54 -14.32 3.60
C THR A 307 0.29 -15.66 2.94
N GLN A 308 1.36 -16.44 2.76
CA GLN A 308 1.24 -17.83 2.30
C GLN A 308 0.60 -18.76 3.32
N ILE A 309 0.39 -18.34 4.51
CA ILE A 309 -0.04 -19.16 5.65
C ILE A 309 0.79 -20.43 5.75
N GLU A 310 1.31 -20.60 6.90
CA GLU A 310 2.03 -21.75 7.37
C GLU A 310 1.47 -23.10 6.92
N ARG A 311 2.32 -24.08 6.92
CA ARG A 311 2.05 -25.48 6.56
C ARG A 311 0.84 -26.06 7.30
N SER A 312 0.49 -25.54 8.45
CA SER A 312 -0.65 -26.00 9.25
C SER A 312 -1.80 -25.01 9.23
N LYS A 313 -2.87 -25.34 8.51
CA LYS A 313 -4.15 -24.62 8.50
C LYS A 313 -4.84 -24.54 9.87
N GLN A 314 -4.35 -25.28 10.89
CA GLN A 314 -4.94 -25.24 12.22
C GLN A 314 -4.51 -24.02 13.05
N TYR A 315 -3.35 -23.42 12.73
CA TYR A 315 -2.80 -22.30 13.51
C TYR A 315 -3.25 -20.95 12.99
N THR A 316 -3.18 -20.73 11.68
CA THR A 316 -3.60 -19.47 11.07
C THR A 316 -4.73 -19.74 10.09
N LYS A 317 -5.81 -18.97 10.21
CA LYS A 317 -7.01 -19.13 9.38
C LYS A 317 -7.04 -18.07 8.29
N ALA A 318 -7.38 -18.51 7.07
CA ALA A 318 -7.73 -17.57 6.02
C ALA A 318 -9.10 -16.93 6.32
N ALA A 319 -9.25 -15.66 6.02
CA ALA A 319 -10.54 -14.99 6.07
C ALA A 319 -11.51 -15.61 5.05
N THR A 320 -12.78 -15.65 5.43
CA THR A 320 -13.90 -16.03 4.56
C THR A 320 -14.93 -14.91 4.52
N GLU A 321 -15.99 -15.06 3.77
CA GLU A 321 -17.07 -14.06 3.70
C GLU A 321 -17.65 -13.71 5.09
N THR A 322 -17.63 -14.68 6.03
CA THR A 322 -18.27 -14.53 7.35
C THR A 322 -17.32 -14.73 8.53
N GLU A 323 -16.10 -15.21 8.31
CA GLU A 323 -15.16 -15.51 9.37
C GLU A 323 -13.88 -14.69 9.26
N PRO A 324 -13.35 -14.19 10.39
CA PRO A 324 -12.12 -13.42 10.43
C PRO A 324 -10.90 -14.29 10.15
N GLY A 325 -9.88 -13.67 9.58
CA GLY A 325 -8.64 -14.33 9.26
C GLY A 325 -7.70 -13.44 8.46
N VAL A 326 -6.66 -14.06 7.91
CA VAL A 326 -5.67 -13.39 7.06
C VAL A 326 -6.06 -13.47 5.58
N LEU A 327 -5.59 -12.49 4.81
CA LEU A 327 -5.60 -12.58 3.35
C LEU A 327 -4.52 -13.58 2.92
N LYS A 328 -4.92 -14.56 2.12
CA LYS A 328 -4.06 -15.68 1.77
C LYS A 328 -3.45 -15.53 0.39
N ALA A 329 -2.11 -15.59 0.31
CA ALA A 329 -1.37 -15.59 -0.94
C ALA A 329 -1.12 -16.99 -1.54
N LEU A 330 -1.20 -18.06 -0.75
CA LEU A 330 -1.14 -19.43 -1.29
C LEU A 330 -2.37 -19.71 -2.15
N HIS A 331 -2.21 -20.00 -3.44
CA HIS A 331 -3.22 -19.91 -4.48
C HIS A 331 -3.59 -18.44 -4.73
N PRO A 332 -2.75 -17.72 -5.48
CA PRO A 332 -2.72 -16.25 -5.45
C PRO A 332 -3.84 -15.57 -6.22
N GLU A 333 -4.77 -16.30 -6.84
CA GLU A 333 -5.77 -15.76 -7.77
C GLU A 333 -6.62 -14.64 -7.15
N LYS A 334 -6.90 -14.73 -5.84
CA LYS A 334 -7.64 -13.69 -5.13
C LYS A 334 -6.75 -12.47 -4.84
N PHE A 335 -5.52 -12.71 -4.40
CA PHE A 335 -4.58 -11.64 -4.12
C PHE A 335 -4.21 -10.86 -5.39
N LEU A 336 -3.98 -11.57 -6.49
CA LEU A 336 -3.70 -10.93 -7.79
C LEU A 336 -4.84 -10.03 -8.26
N LYS A 337 -6.10 -10.43 -8.06
CA LYS A 337 -7.25 -9.56 -8.36
C LYS A 337 -7.26 -8.28 -7.52
N ILE A 338 -6.87 -8.36 -6.26
CA ILE A 338 -6.76 -7.18 -5.38
C ILE A 338 -5.62 -6.28 -5.85
N VAL A 339 -4.48 -6.87 -6.26
CA VAL A 339 -3.36 -6.11 -6.84
C VAL A 339 -3.77 -5.45 -8.16
N GLU A 340 -4.52 -6.15 -9.01
CA GLU A 340 -5.08 -5.59 -10.26
C GLU A 340 -6.04 -4.43 -9.97
N GLU A 341 -6.93 -4.58 -8.98
CA GLU A 341 -7.83 -3.51 -8.52
C GLU A 341 -7.04 -2.32 -7.98
N ALA A 342 -6.01 -2.58 -7.15
CA ALA A 342 -5.11 -1.55 -6.65
C ALA A 342 -4.43 -0.78 -7.79
N ALA A 343 -3.93 -1.49 -8.81
CA ALA A 343 -3.27 -0.89 -9.96
C ALA A 343 -4.20 -0.08 -10.88
N GLN A 344 -5.48 -0.44 -10.92
CA GLN A 344 -6.49 0.33 -11.66
C GLN A 344 -6.90 1.62 -10.93
N ASN A 345 -6.72 1.67 -9.61
CA ASN A 345 -7.22 2.75 -8.76
C ASN A 345 -6.09 3.57 -8.10
N SER A 346 -4.85 3.43 -8.54
CA SER A 346 -3.71 4.17 -8.00
C SER A 346 -2.58 4.34 -9.00
N ASP A 347 -1.70 5.29 -8.73
CA ASP A 347 -0.51 5.56 -9.56
C ASP A 347 0.60 4.53 -9.32
N TYR A 348 0.66 3.98 -8.09
CA TYR A 348 1.67 3.00 -7.69
C TYR A 348 1.05 1.96 -6.76
N VAL A 349 1.56 0.73 -6.83
CA VAL A 349 1.16 -0.36 -5.93
C VAL A 349 2.37 -0.91 -5.20
N ILE A 350 2.24 -1.02 -3.90
CA ILE A 350 3.15 -1.75 -3.02
C ILE A 350 2.43 -3.00 -2.56
N ALA A 351 2.95 -4.16 -2.92
CA ALA A 351 2.40 -5.46 -2.54
C ALA A 351 3.41 -6.25 -1.70
N GLU A 352 3.01 -6.73 -0.53
CA GLU A 352 3.81 -7.49 0.42
C GLU A 352 3.31 -8.95 0.56
#